data_bf0256f4b019c17d1d0997a437f8a09f
#
_entry.id   bf0256f4b019c17d1d0997a437f8a09f
#
_cell.length_a   1.000
_cell.length_b   1.000
_cell.length_c   1.000
_cell.angle_alpha   90.00
_cell.angle_beta   90.00
_cell.angle_gamma   90.00
#
_symmetry.space_group_name_H-M   'P 1'
#
loop_
_entity.id
_entity.type
_entity.pdbx_description
1 polymer ?
#
loop_
_entity_poly.entity_id
_entity_poly.type
_entity_poly.pdbx_seq_one_letter_code
_entity_poly.pdbx_strand_id
1 'polypeptide(L)'
;MVYVAVYTGLRVSELIGLRWRNVGTDSITVEERFCRGDWGPPKSEASSATVPVNSAVVDRIHRLKTVEVEVKAGCAVRRYAVVKNSGPDDLVFQSIKAGGPMRDNNILVRHLKPAGTKLGIGWVNWLVLRRSFATWLKMAGADVKDAQALMRHSRASTTLDIYQQFVPESQR
;
A
#
# COMPACT_ATOMS: atom_id res chain seq x y z
N MET A 1 -1.55 -1.79 6.33
CA MET A 1 -1.07 -0.93 5.23
C MET A 1 0.16 -1.49 4.50
N VAL A 2 1.31 -1.74 5.15
CA VAL A 2 2.54 -2.28 4.48
C VAL A 2 2.25 -3.57 3.71
N TYR A 3 1.56 -4.54 4.33
CA TYR A 3 1.15 -5.79 3.67
C TYR A 3 0.38 -5.52 2.36
N VAL A 4 -0.63 -4.64 2.41
CA VAL A 4 -1.41 -4.30 1.21
C VAL A 4 -0.52 -3.62 0.15
N ALA A 5 0.38 -2.71 0.55
CA ALA A 5 1.32 -2.07 -0.38
C ALA A 5 2.17 -3.09 -1.16
N VAL A 6 2.68 -4.11 -0.47
CA VAL A 6 3.54 -5.14 -1.06
C VAL A 6 2.77 -6.07 -2.00
N TYR A 7 1.53 -6.44 -1.65
CA TYR A 7 0.75 -7.42 -2.43
C TYR A 7 -0.13 -6.81 -3.52
N THR A 8 -0.25 -5.48 -3.59
CA THR A 8 -1.07 -4.79 -4.60
C THR A 8 -0.27 -3.82 -5.45
N GLY A 9 0.93 -3.48 -5.04
CA GLY A 9 1.73 -2.45 -5.68
C GLY A 9 1.08 -1.05 -5.70
N LEU A 10 0.05 -0.79 -4.89
CA LEU A 10 -0.58 0.53 -4.75
C LEU A 10 0.42 1.59 -4.29
N ARG A 11 0.28 2.82 -4.80
CA ARG A 11 1.07 3.95 -4.29
C ARG A 11 0.64 4.29 -2.87
N VAL A 12 1.55 4.76 -2.04
CA VAL A 12 1.23 5.12 -0.65
C VAL A 12 0.11 6.16 -0.55
N SER A 13 0.07 7.13 -1.46
CA SER A 13 -0.99 8.14 -1.50
C SER A 13 -2.37 7.57 -1.86
N GLU A 14 -2.42 6.54 -2.70
CA GLU A 14 -3.62 5.79 -3.06
C GLU A 14 -4.10 4.92 -1.87
N LEU A 15 -3.16 4.29 -1.15
CA LEU A 15 -3.48 3.54 0.07
C LEU A 15 -4.05 4.43 1.17
N ILE A 16 -3.49 5.64 1.35
CA ILE A 16 -3.99 6.58 2.35
C ILE A 16 -5.38 7.10 1.99
N GLY A 17 -5.66 7.28 0.69
CA GLY A 17 -6.96 7.70 0.18
C GLY A 17 -7.99 6.56 0.04
N LEU A 18 -7.61 5.31 0.27
CA LEU A 18 -8.49 4.16 0.05
C LEU A 18 -9.69 4.17 1.00
N ARG A 19 -10.91 4.11 0.42
CA ARG A 19 -12.18 4.03 1.17
C ARG A 19 -12.74 2.62 1.18
N TRP A 20 -13.61 2.34 2.15
CA TRP A 20 -14.23 1.01 2.27
C TRP A 20 -15.09 0.62 1.06
N ARG A 21 -15.78 1.57 0.42
CA ARG A 21 -16.56 1.32 -0.81
C ARG A 21 -15.70 0.82 -1.98
N ASN A 22 -14.41 1.10 -1.94
CA ASN A 22 -13.46 0.75 -2.98
C ASN A 22 -12.77 -0.62 -2.76
N VAL A 23 -13.12 -1.32 -1.69
CA VAL A 23 -12.62 -2.66 -1.37
C VAL A 23 -13.70 -3.68 -1.73
N GLY A 24 -13.53 -4.35 -2.86
CA GLY A 24 -14.39 -5.46 -3.31
C GLY A 24 -14.01 -6.78 -2.64
N THR A 25 -14.57 -7.88 -3.13
CA THR A 25 -14.28 -9.24 -2.63
C THR A 25 -12.92 -9.77 -3.09
N ASP A 26 -12.49 -9.36 -4.28
CA ASP A 26 -11.27 -9.82 -4.97
C ASP A 26 -10.57 -8.67 -5.72
N SER A 27 -10.91 -7.43 -5.39
CA SER A 27 -10.43 -6.25 -6.11
C SER A 27 -10.38 -5.01 -5.23
N ILE A 28 -9.55 -4.05 -5.62
CA ILE A 28 -9.47 -2.71 -5.04
C ILE A 28 -9.57 -1.70 -6.16
N THR A 29 -10.55 -0.78 -6.07
CA THR A 29 -10.70 0.32 -7.01
C THR A 29 -9.96 1.55 -6.51
N VAL A 30 -9.14 2.17 -7.35
CA VAL A 30 -8.41 3.40 -7.02
C VAL A 30 -9.12 4.58 -7.68
N GLU A 31 -9.82 5.38 -6.90
CA GLU A 31 -10.57 6.56 -7.38
C GLU A 31 -9.88 7.87 -6.99
N GLU A 32 -9.20 7.89 -5.86
CA GLU A 32 -8.61 9.11 -5.32
C GLU A 32 -7.26 8.82 -4.63
N ARG A 33 -6.53 9.88 -4.35
CA ARG A 33 -5.30 9.87 -3.59
C ARG A 33 -5.32 10.96 -2.52
N PHE A 34 -4.59 10.72 -1.42
CA PHE A 34 -4.27 11.75 -0.44
C PHE A 34 -2.75 11.93 -0.34
N CYS A 35 -2.27 13.15 -0.54
CA CYS A 35 -0.85 13.46 -0.51
C CYS A 35 -0.60 14.81 0.14
N ARG A 36 0.15 14.86 1.24
CA ARG A 36 0.58 16.10 1.92
C ARG A 36 -0.56 17.07 2.27
N GLY A 37 -1.72 16.53 2.64
CA GLY A 37 -2.89 17.33 3.00
C GLY A 37 -3.85 17.64 1.85
N ASP A 38 -3.52 17.20 0.64
CA ASP A 38 -4.29 17.42 -0.57
C ASP A 38 -4.99 16.14 -1.05
N TRP A 39 -6.28 16.25 -1.34
CA TRP A 39 -7.09 15.24 -2.00
C TRP A 39 -7.12 15.50 -3.50
N GLY A 40 -7.07 14.47 -4.28
CA GLY A 40 -7.18 14.60 -5.71
C GLY A 40 -7.30 13.27 -6.44
N PRO A 41 -7.54 13.32 -7.76
CA PRO A 41 -7.54 12.11 -8.57
C PRO A 41 -6.15 11.43 -8.56
N PRO A 42 -6.08 10.16 -8.92
CA PRO A 42 -4.81 9.48 -9.15
C PRO A 42 -3.94 10.26 -10.17
N LYS A 43 -2.62 10.07 -10.09
CA LYS A 43 -1.63 10.84 -10.88
C LYS A 43 -1.83 10.80 -12.40
N SER A 44 -2.49 9.77 -12.91
CA SER A 44 -2.79 9.59 -14.34
C SER A 44 -4.09 8.81 -14.48
N GLU A 45 -4.77 8.89 -15.63
CA GLU A 45 -5.96 8.09 -15.95
C GLU A 45 -5.70 6.58 -15.77
N ALA A 46 -4.54 6.10 -16.22
CA ALA A 46 -4.13 4.71 -16.02
C ALA A 46 -4.02 4.30 -14.55
N SER A 47 -3.94 5.27 -13.62
CA SER A 47 -3.90 5.01 -12.17
C SER A 47 -5.29 4.93 -11.54
N SER A 48 -6.33 5.42 -12.22
CA SER A 48 -7.73 5.25 -11.85
C SER A 48 -8.21 3.92 -12.43
N ALA A 49 -8.07 2.85 -11.69
CA ALA A 49 -8.38 1.51 -12.15
C ALA A 49 -8.74 0.57 -11.00
N THR A 50 -9.49 -0.47 -11.34
CA THR A 50 -9.72 -1.61 -10.44
C THR A 50 -8.57 -2.60 -10.58
N VAL A 51 -7.93 -2.91 -9.45
CA VAL A 51 -6.81 -3.84 -9.35
C VAL A 51 -7.32 -5.15 -8.79
N PRO A 52 -7.17 -6.28 -9.50
CA PRO A 52 -7.45 -7.59 -8.93
C PRO A 52 -6.48 -7.87 -7.77
N VAL A 53 -7.00 -8.39 -6.68
CA VAL A 53 -6.22 -8.76 -5.50
C VAL A 53 -6.66 -10.12 -4.97
N ASN A 54 -5.75 -10.83 -4.34
CA ASN A 54 -6.08 -12.09 -3.70
C ASN A 54 -7.06 -11.84 -2.53
N SER A 55 -8.05 -12.72 -2.37
CA SER A 55 -9.03 -12.65 -1.27
C SER A 55 -8.38 -12.56 0.11
N ALA A 56 -7.23 -13.21 0.32
CA ALA A 56 -6.47 -13.12 1.57
C ALA A 56 -6.01 -11.68 1.89
N VAL A 57 -5.78 -10.83 0.87
CA VAL A 57 -5.48 -9.40 1.06
C VAL A 57 -6.72 -8.66 1.53
N VAL A 58 -7.87 -8.95 0.91
CA VAL A 58 -9.17 -8.37 1.27
C VAL A 58 -9.56 -8.77 2.70
N ASP A 59 -9.45 -10.04 3.04
CA ASP A 59 -9.71 -10.55 4.39
C ASP A 59 -8.84 -9.85 5.44
N ARG A 60 -7.57 -9.62 5.12
CA ARG A 60 -6.66 -8.91 6.01
C ARG A 60 -7.01 -7.44 6.16
N ILE A 61 -7.57 -6.81 5.12
CA ILE A 61 -8.12 -5.45 5.21
C ILE A 61 -9.35 -5.45 6.13
N HIS A 62 -10.29 -6.37 5.94
CA HIS A 62 -11.50 -6.44 6.77
C HIS A 62 -11.21 -6.73 8.24
N ARG A 63 -10.19 -7.54 8.55
CA ARG A 63 -9.73 -7.78 9.93
C ARG A 63 -9.32 -6.50 10.66
N LEU A 64 -8.93 -5.43 9.96
CA LEU A 64 -8.59 -4.16 10.62
C LEU A 64 -9.76 -3.58 11.42
N LYS A 65 -11.00 -3.90 11.06
CA LYS A 65 -12.21 -3.42 11.77
C LYS A 65 -12.30 -3.93 13.21
N THR A 66 -11.65 -5.05 13.52
CA THR A 66 -11.68 -5.69 14.85
C THR A 66 -10.37 -5.56 15.64
N VAL A 67 -9.36 -4.90 15.03
CA VAL A 67 -8.04 -4.77 15.66
C VAL A 67 -8.00 -3.54 16.56
N GLU A 68 -7.53 -3.75 17.78
CA GLU A 68 -7.16 -2.68 18.71
C GLU A 68 -5.65 -2.63 18.90
N VAL A 69 -5.14 -1.45 19.21
CA VAL A 69 -3.73 -1.23 19.55
C VAL A 69 -3.60 -0.47 20.85
N GLU A 70 -2.62 -0.84 21.63
CA GLU A 70 -2.27 -0.13 22.84
C GLU A 70 -1.21 0.95 22.55
N VAL A 71 -1.49 2.16 22.99
CA VAL A 71 -0.59 3.30 22.82
C VAL A 71 -0.20 3.81 24.22
N LYS A 72 1.08 3.77 24.52
CA LYS A 72 1.62 4.38 25.73
C LYS A 72 1.61 5.92 25.59
N ALA A 73 1.03 6.59 26.59
CA ALA A 73 0.98 8.04 26.69
C ALA A 73 1.42 8.43 28.12
N GLY A 74 2.72 8.64 28.29
CA GLY A 74 3.33 8.79 29.61
C GLY A 74 3.20 7.51 30.42
N CYS A 75 2.66 7.59 31.63
CA CYS A 75 2.40 6.44 32.51
C CYS A 75 1.11 5.66 32.16
N ALA A 76 0.27 6.18 31.27
CA ALA A 76 -1.00 5.56 30.92
C ALA A 76 -0.89 4.75 29.61
N VAL A 77 -1.56 3.60 29.57
CA VAL A 77 -1.78 2.81 28.37
C VAL A 77 -3.22 3.03 27.92
N ARG A 78 -3.40 3.43 26.67
CA ARG A 78 -4.74 3.63 26.09
C ARG A 78 -4.94 2.68 24.93
N ARG A 79 -6.11 2.06 24.85
CA ARG A 79 -6.53 1.22 23.72
C ARG A 79 -7.26 2.06 22.69
N TYR A 80 -6.96 1.81 21.43
CA TYR A 80 -7.59 2.47 20.30
C TYR A 80 -7.93 1.44 19.24
N ALA A 81 -9.15 1.50 18.71
CA ALA A 81 -9.49 0.78 17.50
C ALA A 81 -8.64 1.30 16.34
N VAL A 82 -8.11 0.40 15.52
CA VAL A 82 -7.33 0.76 14.32
C VAL A 82 -8.23 1.42 13.28
N VAL A 83 -9.48 0.97 13.18
CA VAL A 83 -10.54 1.56 12.35
C VAL A 83 -11.61 2.10 13.27
N LYS A 84 -11.81 3.42 13.26
CA LYS A 84 -12.85 4.09 14.06
C LYS A 84 -14.21 4.01 13.40
N ASN A 85 -14.24 4.29 12.09
CA ASN A 85 -15.42 4.32 11.28
C ASN A 85 -15.21 3.41 10.06
N SER A 86 -16.24 2.67 9.67
CA SER A 86 -16.15 1.71 8.57
C SER A 86 -17.34 1.81 7.61
N GLY A 87 -17.97 2.99 7.52
CA GLY A 87 -18.95 3.30 6.49
C GLY A 87 -18.31 3.33 5.09
N PRO A 88 -19.10 3.31 4.03
CA PRO A 88 -18.61 3.24 2.65
C PRO A 88 -17.57 4.33 2.31
N ASP A 89 -17.79 5.54 2.81
CA ASP A 89 -16.95 6.71 2.55
C ASP A 89 -15.79 6.90 3.53
N ASP A 90 -15.73 6.09 4.59
CA ASP A 90 -14.66 6.13 5.56
C ASP A 90 -13.37 5.50 5.00
N LEU A 91 -12.23 5.98 5.49
CA LEU A 91 -10.92 5.47 5.11
C LEU A 91 -10.65 4.08 5.66
N VAL A 92 -10.03 3.22 4.86
CA VAL A 92 -9.53 1.91 5.30
C VAL A 92 -8.37 2.07 6.28
N PHE A 93 -7.43 2.96 5.97
CA PHE A 93 -6.25 3.25 6.78
C PHE A 93 -6.39 4.60 7.46
N GLN A 94 -6.78 4.58 8.73
CA GLN A 94 -7.10 5.77 9.52
C GLN A 94 -6.00 6.09 10.52
N SER A 95 -5.83 7.37 10.80
CA SER A 95 -5.04 7.82 11.95
C SER A 95 -5.72 7.37 13.25
N ILE A 96 -5.02 6.59 14.07
CA ILE A 96 -5.53 5.98 15.30
C ILE A 96 -6.19 7.01 16.25
N LYS A 97 -5.65 8.21 16.34
CA LYS A 97 -6.19 9.26 17.23
C LYS A 97 -7.31 10.05 16.58
N ALA A 98 -7.13 10.48 15.34
CA ALA A 98 -8.02 11.43 14.66
C ALA A 98 -9.06 10.77 13.74
N GLY A 99 -8.85 9.52 13.31
CA GLY A 99 -9.72 8.86 12.33
C GLY A 99 -9.55 9.38 10.89
N GLY A 100 -8.79 10.44 10.69
CA GLY A 100 -8.52 11.01 9.37
C GLY A 100 -7.34 10.37 8.65
N PRO A 101 -6.91 10.96 7.51
CA PRO A 101 -5.82 10.43 6.70
C PRO A 101 -4.50 10.33 7.48
N MET A 102 -3.77 9.28 7.23
CA MET A 102 -2.42 9.10 7.77
C MET A 102 -1.40 9.99 7.04
N ARG A 103 -0.27 10.24 7.69
CA ARG A 103 0.89 10.87 7.03
C ARG A 103 1.90 9.78 6.68
N ASP A 104 2.17 9.60 5.39
CA ASP A 104 3.10 8.61 4.83
C ASP A 104 4.48 8.65 5.49
N ASN A 105 5.03 9.86 5.67
CA ASN A 105 6.32 10.07 6.31
C ASN A 105 6.34 9.64 7.79
N ASN A 106 5.24 9.86 8.52
CA ASN A 106 5.16 9.41 9.91
C ASN A 106 5.20 7.88 10.01
N ILE A 107 4.50 7.19 9.11
CA ILE A 107 4.52 5.72 9.06
C ILE A 107 5.91 5.24 8.65
N LEU A 108 6.50 5.87 7.64
CA LEU A 108 7.83 5.53 7.15
C LEU A 108 8.89 5.65 8.26
N VAL A 109 8.98 6.83 8.88
CA VAL A 109 10.07 7.14 9.83
C VAL A 109 9.87 6.45 11.18
N ARG A 110 8.62 6.40 11.68
CA ARG A 110 8.37 5.89 13.05
C ARG A 110 8.14 4.39 13.11
N HIS A 111 7.77 3.74 12.01
CA HIS A 111 7.40 2.33 12.01
C HIS A 111 8.18 1.51 10.97
N LEU A 112 8.12 1.90 9.69
CA LEU A 112 8.68 1.08 8.62
C LEU A 112 10.22 1.03 8.66
N LYS A 113 10.88 2.18 8.79
CA LYS A 113 12.33 2.27 8.89
C LYS A 113 12.92 1.54 10.10
N PRO A 114 12.42 1.76 11.34
CA PRO A 114 12.91 1.03 12.50
C PRO A 114 12.71 -0.48 12.42
N ALA A 115 11.56 -0.91 11.87
CA ALA A 115 11.30 -2.33 11.64
C ALA A 115 12.25 -2.91 10.58
N GLY A 116 12.48 -2.19 9.49
CA GLY A 116 13.42 -2.58 8.44
C GLY A 116 14.85 -2.67 8.96
N THR A 117 15.29 -1.73 9.78
CA THR A 117 16.65 -1.77 10.40
C THR A 117 16.83 -3.02 11.25
N LYS A 118 15.82 -3.39 12.06
CA LYS A 118 15.87 -4.63 12.87
C LYS A 118 15.97 -5.90 12.02
N LEU A 119 15.48 -5.86 10.79
CA LEU A 119 15.49 -6.98 9.85
C LEU A 119 16.67 -6.92 8.86
N GLY A 120 17.61 -5.99 9.01
CA GLY A 120 18.74 -5.83 8.10
C GLY A 120 18.40 -5.16 6.75
N ILE A 121 17.19 -4.63 6.60
CA ILE A 121 16.68 -3.95 5.38
C ILE A 121 16.34 -2.48 5.65
N GLY A 122 17.18 -1.76 6.37
CA GLY A 122 16.97 -0.36 6.77
C GLY A 122 16.77 0.63 5.60
N TRP A 123 17.10 0.23 4.38
CA TRP A 123 16.84 0.97 3.14
C TRP A 123 15.37 0.91 2.69
N VAL A 124 14.52 0.11 3.32
CA VAL A 124 13.10 -0.04 2.97
C VAL A 124 12.35 1.30 2.97
N ASN A 125 11.52 1.50 1.95
CA ASN A 125 10.62 2.63 1.81
C ASN A 125 9.40 2.24 0.95
N TRP A 126 8.43 3.15 0.78
CA TRP A 126 7.21 2.88 0.02
C TRP A 126 7.46 2.49 -1.44
N LEU A 127 8.47 3.10 -2.07
CA LEU A 127 8.83 2.78 -3.45
C LEU A 127 9.41 1.37 -3.56
N VAL A 128 10.22 0.97 -2.58
CA VAL A 128 10.77 -0.39 -2.51
C VAL A 128 9.67 -1.42 -2.42
N LEU A 129 8.67 -1.23 -1.54
CA LEU A 129 7.53 -2.16 -1.43
C LEU A 129 6.80 -2.33 -2.76
N ARG A 130 6.58 -1.23 -3.47
CA ARG A 130 5.96 -1.27 -4.80
C ARG A 130 6.85 -1.94 -5.85
N ARG A 131 8.16 -1.71 -5.83
CA ARG A 131 9.12 -2.40 -6.72
C ARG A 131 9.19 -3.88 -6.43
N SER A 132 9.11 -4.30 -5.16
CA SER A 132 9.04 -5.71 -4.79
C SER A 132 7.84 -6.41 -5.43
N PHE A 133 6.68 -5.77 -5.48
CA PHE A 133 5.51 -6.32 -6.19
C PHE A 133 5.80 -6.55 -7.67
N ALA A 134 6.39 -5.57 -8.36
CA ALA A 134 6.76 -5.71 -9.77
C ALA A 134 7.81 -6.83 -9.99
N THR A 135 8.77 -6.97 -9.08
CA THR A 135 9.75 -8.06 -9.12
C THR A 135 9.07 -9.42 -8.96
N TRP A 136 8.11 -9.54 -8.06
CA TRP A 136 7.35 -10.79 -7.86
C TRP A 136 6.49 -11.14 -9.07
N LEU A 137 5.87 -10.16 -9.72
CA LEU A 137 5.16 -10.38 -10.98
C LEU A 137 6.11 -10.96 -12.05
N LYS A 138 7.31 -10.42 -12.18
CA LYS A 138 8.33 -10.96 -13.09
C LYS A 138 8.70 -12.40 -12.72
N MET A 139 8.98 -12.66 -11.45
CA MET A 139 9.33 -14.02 -10.97
C MET A 139 8.19 -15.02 -11.20
N ALA A 140 6.94 -14.57 -11.15
CA ALA A 140 5.76 -15.37 -11.46
C ALA A 140 5.52 -15.55 -12.97
N GLY A 141 6.38 -15.00 -13.84
CA GLY A 141 6.28 -15.14 -15.29
C GLY A 141 5.32 -14.15 -15.96
N ALA A 142 4.87 -13.09 -15.26
CA ALA A 142 4.04 -12.07 -15.88
C ALA A 142 4.83 -11.33 -16.97
N ASP A 143 4.18 -11.10 -18.12
CA ASP A 143 4.77 -10.29 -19.16
C ASP A 143 4.82 -8.78 -18.79
N VAL A 144 5.53 -7.99 -19.59
CA VAL A 144 5.71 -6.55 -19.31
C VAL A 144 4.39 -5.80 -19.41
N LYS A 145 3.47 -6.20 -20.29
CA LYS A 145 2.18 -5.51 -20.46
C LYS A 145 1.26 -5.80 -19.27
N ASP A 146 1.20 -7.06 -18.83
CA ASP A 146 0.42 -7.45 -17.65
C ASP A 146 0.94 -6.75 -16.40
N ALA A 147 2.26 -6.74 -16.21
CA ALA A 147 2.87 -6.03 -15.10
C ALA A 147 2.65 -4.51 -15.20
N GLN A 148 2.70 -3.92 -16.38
CA GLN A 148 2.39 -2.51 -16.60
C GLN A 148 0.94 -2.20 -16.20
N ALA A 149 0.00 -3.03 -16.61
CA ALA A 149 -1.42 -2.89 -16.28
C ALA A 149 -1.66 -3.01 -14.77
N LEU A 150 -1.16 -4.07 -14.13
CA LEU A 150 -1.29 -4.29 -12.68
C LEU A 150 -0.62 -3.18 -11.85
N MET A 151 0.54 -2.71 -12.29
CA MET A 151 1.25 -1.59 -11.67
C MET A 151 0.64 -0.23 -12.01
N ARG A 152 -0.24 -0.18 -13.00
CA ARG A 152 -0.86 1.06 -13.51
C ARG A 152 0.19 2.11 -13.87
N HIS A 153 1.22 1.66 -14.60
CA HIS A 153 2.23 2.54 -15.15
C HIS A 153 1.76 3.12 -16.48
N SER A 154 1.78 4.44 -16.61
CA SER A 154 1.43 5.14 -17.85
C SER A 154 2.42 4.87 -18.99
N ARG A 155 3.65 4.47 -18.66
CA ARG A 155 4.71 4.16 -19.64
C ARG A 155 5.28 2.78 -19.39
N ALA A 156 5.43 1.99 -20.44
CA ALA A 156 6.04 0.64 -20.36
C ALA A 156 7.50 0.70 -19.89
N SER A 157 8.25 1.77 -20.26
CA SER A 157 9.63 1.97 -19.82
C SER A 157 9.79 1.89 -18.30
N THR A 158 8.83 2.43 -17.52
CA THR A 158 8.88 2.37 -16.06
C THR A 158 8.82 0.93 -15.54
N THR A 159 8.10 0.05 -16.22
CA THR A 159 8.03 -1.38 -15.85
C THR A 159 9.29 -2.10 -16.31
N LEU A 160 9.78 -1.79 -17.51
CA LEU A 160 11.02 -2.34 -18.06
C LEU A 160 12.24 -2.01 -17.20
N ASP A 161 12.35 -0.76 -16.72
CA ASP A 161 13.44 -0.35 -15.80
C ASP A 161 13.50 -1.22 -14.53
N ILE A 162 12.34 -1.58 -13.98
CA ILE A 162 12.29 -2.47 -12.81
C ILE A 162 12.66 -3.90 -13.22
N TYR A 163 12.19 -4.37 -14.36
CA TYR A 163 12.46 -5.72 -14.86
C TYR A 163 13.93 -5.92 -15.22
N GLN A 164 14.60 -4.92 -15.76
CA GLN A 164 16.03 -4.95 -16.10
C GLN A 164 16.94 -4.99 -14.87
N GLN A 165 16.51 -4.43 -13.74
CA GLN A 165 17.27 -4.48 -12.49
C GLN A 165 17.36 -5.91 -11.90
N PHE A 166 16.51 -6.82 -12.35
CA PHE A 166 16.57 -8.23 -11.96
C PHE A 166 17.45 -8.99 -12.95
N VAL A 167 18.72 -9.16 -12.61
CA VAL A 167 19.65 -10.04 -13.35
C VAL A 167 19.56 -11.45 -12.75
N PRO A 168 19.10 -12.47 -13.50
CA PRO A 168 19.11 -13.85 -13.02
C PRO A 168 20.54 -14.26 -12.64
N GLU A 169 20.69 -15.11 -11.62
CA GLU A 169 22.00 -15.66 -11.23
C GLU A 169 22.72 -16.37 -12.41
N SER A 170 21.95 -16.92 -13.35
CA SER A 170 22.49 -17.53 -14.58
C SER A 170 23.21 -16.55 -15.52
N GLN A 171 23.13 -15.24 -15.28
CA GLN A 171 23.82 -14.19 -16.06
C GLN A 171 24.92 -13.47 -15.27
N ARG A 172 25.20 -13.92 -14.04
CA ARG A 172 26.33 -13.51 -13.24
C ARG A 172 27.47 -14.50 -13.39
#